data_39b0a511af7c1ff1e24cd110552059cf
#
_entry.id   39b0a511af7c1ff1e24cd110552059cf
#
_cell.length_a   1.000
_cell.length_b   1.000
_cell.length_c   1.000
_cell.angle_alpha   90.00
_cell.angle_beta   90.00
_cell.angle_gamma   90.00
#
_symmetry.space_group_name_H-M   'P 1'
#
loop_
_entity.id
_entity.type
_entity.pdbx_description
1 polymer ?
#
loop_
_entity_poly.entity_id
_entity_poly.type
_entity_poly.pdbx_seq_one_letter_code
_entity_poly.pdbx_strand_id
1 'polypeptide(L)'
;ADLDSYAGGMSKSDGISLTQAIRRDSRDHPEFPTLGSHFSLNSTLSGWVLGGQENFHKHTLNLEWYTPTFWKFILTNSFKIGIIKALSSKEGGISFIPYNDRFIMGGNGIPYGNPLRGYDDNGVGPLTTSDNPIGGNTMVKIGTEFRVPFAENPVVYGIIFAEMGNVWSSTDLMERLSLPRSGPM
;
A
#
# COMPACT_ATOMS: atom_id res chain seq x y z
N ALA A 1 17.77 13.82 -11.86
CA ALA A 1 16.43 14.09 -12.43
C ALA A 1 15.68 14.89 -11.39
N ASP A 2 15.35 16.14 -11.70
CA ASP A 2 14.68 17.05 -10.80
C ASP A 2 13.28 16.55 -10.47
N LEU A 3 12.86 16.72 -9.22
CA LEU A 3 11.49 16.48 -8.75
C LEU A 3 10.45 17.22 -9.62
N ASP A 4 10.79 18.35 -10.19
CA ASP A 4 10.00 19.13 -11.14
C ASP A 4 9.66 18.36 -12.42
N SER A 5 10.50 17.44 -12.86
CA SER A 5 10.24 16.56 -14.00
C SER A 5 9.12 15.55 -13.71
N TYR A 6 8.97 15.11 -12.46
CA TYR A 6 7.91 14.19 -12.05
C TYR A 6 6.59 14.91 -11.75
N ALA A 7 6.65 16.19 -11.43
CA ALA A 7 5.47 17.03 -11.23
C ALA A 7 4.94 17.67 -12.53
N GLY A 8 5.45 17.25 -13.69
CA GLY A 8 5.04 17.85 -14.97
C GLY A 8 5.40 19.33 -15.11
N GLY A 9 6.44 19.78 -14.38
CA GLY A 9 6.85 21.19 -14.37
C GLY A 9 5.98 22.10 -13.50
N MET A 10 5.03 21.55 -12.73
CA MET A 10 4.20 22.34 -11.81
C MET A 10 4.87 22.44 -10.44
N SER A 11 5.25 23.65 -10.04
CA SER A 11 5.76 23.92 -8.68
C SER A 11 4.65 23.87 -7.61
N LYS A 12 3.39 23.92 -8.02
CA LYS A 12 2.20 23.89 -7.16
C LYS A 12 1.04 23.28 -7.94
N SER A 13 0.34 22.31 -7.32
CA SER A 13 -0.92 21.76 -7.85
C SER A 13 -2.03 21.95 -6.82
N ASP A 14 -3.22 22.29 -7.32
CA ASP A 14 -4.43 22.38 -6.50
C ASP A 14 -5.31 21.15 -6.78
N GLY A 15 -5.70 20.44 -5.72
CA GLY A 15 -6.54 19.25 -5.81
C GLY A 15 -7.74 19.31 -4.87
N ILE A 16 -8.88 18.85 -5.34
CA ILE A 16 -10.07 18.60 -4.53
C ILE A 16 -10.31 17.09 -4.55
N SER A 17 -10.37 16.48 -3.39
CA SER A 17 -10.57 15.04 -3.28
C SER A 17 -11.72 14.66 -2.37
N LEU A 18 -12.41 13.57 -2.72
CA LEU A 18 -13.43 12.93 -1.93
C LEU A 18 -12.93 11.55 -1.52
N THR A 19 -12.86 11.29 -0.22
CA THR A 19 -12.46 9.99 0.32
C THR A 19 -13.62 9.32 1.03
N GLN A 20 -13.92 8.10 0.62
CA GLN A 20 -14.86 7.19 1.28
C GLN A 20 -14.07 6.09 2.01
N ALA A 21 -14.40 5.85 3.26
CA ALA A 21 -13.82 4.76 4.06
C ALA A 21 -14.92 3.81 4.56
N ILE A 22 -14.77 2.53 4.27
CA ILE A 22 -15.61 1.45 4.79
C ILE A 22 -14.74 0.60 5.68
N ARG A 23 -15.15 0.44 6.94
CA ARG A 23 -14.39 -0.34 7.94
C ARG A 23 -15.31 -1.29 8.67
N ARG A 24 -14.80 -2.49 8.94
CA ARG A 24 -15.40 -3.47 9.83
C ARG A 24 -14.30 -3.99 10.74
N ASP A 25 -14.55 -3.91 12.03
CA ASP A 25 -13.64 -4.42 13.05
C ASP A 25 -14.42 -5.38 13.96
N SER A 26 -13.99 -6.63 14.02
CA SER A 26 -14.54 -7.69 14.87
C SER A 26 -13.47 -8.29 15.78
N ARG A 27 -12.34 -7.59 15.95
CA ARG A 27 -11.27 -8.03 16.85
C ARG A 27 -11.74 -7.97 18.30
N ASP A 28 -11.30 -8.95 19.07
CA ASP A 28 -11.57 -9.02 20.51
C ASP A 28 -10.87 -7.91 21.30
N HIS A 29 -9.67 -7.49 20.87
CA HIS A 29 -8.91 -6.42 21.47
C HIS A 29 -8.25 -5.53 20.40
N PRO A 30 -8.30 -4.18 20.52
CA PRO A 30 -7.76 -3.28 19.49
C PRO A 30 -6.23 -3.35 19.34
N GLU A 31 -5.50 -3.46 20.46
CA GLU A 31 -4.04 -3.40 20.47
C GLU A 31 -3.40 -4.79 20.38
N PHE A 32 -4.00 -5.76 21.08
CA PHE A 32 -3.49 -7.13 21.17
C PHE A 32 -4.55 -8.15 20.76
N PRO A 33 -4.99 -8.15 19.50
CA PRO A 33 -6.05 -9.03 19.06
C PRO A 33 -5.60 -10.49 19.07
N THR A 34 -6.46 -11.35 19.61
CA THR A 34 -6.26 -12.80 19.63
C THR A 34 -7.23 -13.53 18.71
N LEU A 35 -8.38 -12.91 18.43
CA LEU A 35 -9.45 -13.46 17.60
C LEU A 35 -10.12 -12.35 16.80
N GLY A 36 -10.68 -12.71 15.65
CA GLY A 36 -11.50 -11.81 14.84
C GLY A 36 -10.80 -11.32 13.59
N SER A 37 -11.34 -10.28 12.99
CA SER A 37 -10.83 -9.73 11.74
C SER A 37 -11.01 -8.22 11.67
N HIS A 38 -10.13 -7.58 10.92
CA HIS A 38 -10.24 -6.19 10.55
C HIS A 38 -10.26 -6.07 9.03
N PHE A 39 -11.23 -5.34 8.52
CA PHE A 39 -11.39 -4.99 7.11
C PHE A 39 -11.42 -3.49 6.99
N SER A 40 -10.66 -2.93 6.05
CA SER A 40 -10.81 -1.53 5.67
C SER A 40 -10.63 -1.33 4.16
N LEU A 41 -11.57 -0.65 3.56
CA LEU A 41 -11.52 -0.19 2.16
C LEU A 41 -11.56 1.34 2.17
N ASN A 42 -10.51 1.96 1.67
CA ASN A 42 -10.45 3.40 1.45
C ASN A 42 -10.45 3.66 -0.06
N SER A 43 -11.36 4.52 -0.52
CA SER A 43 -11.51 4.92 -1.91
C SER A 43 -11.45 6.44 -2.00
N THR A 44 -10.47 6.96 -2.72
CA THR A 44 -10.27 8.39 -2.95
C THR A 44 -10.46 8.70 -4.42
N LEU A 45 -11.29 9.69 -4.71
CA LEU A 45 -11.44 10.31 -6.03
C LEU A 45 -10.89 11.74 -5.92
N SER A 46 -9.90 12.08 -6.73
CA SER A 46 -9.33 13.42 -6.82
C SER A 46 -9.61 14.02 -8.19
N GLY A 47 -10.01 15.29 -8.19
CA GLY A 47 -10.28 16.02 -9.42
C GLY A 47 -11.49 15.53 -10.22
N TRP A 48 -11.36 15.39 -11.53
CA TRP A 48 -12.37 14.98 -12.49
C TRP A 48 -13.63 15.89 -12.42
N VAL A 49 -14.73 15.40 -11.81
CA VAL A 49 -15.97 16.18 -11.62
C VAL A 49 -15.89 17.17 -10.45
N LEU A 50 -14.93 16.98 -9.55
CA LEU A 50 -14.75 17.84 -8.38
C LEU A 50 -13.95 19.11 -8.71
N GLY A 51 -13.22 19.11 -9.85
CA GLY A 51 -12.30 20.19 -10.22
C GLY A 51 -10.90 20.00 -9.63
N GLY A 52 -9.95 20.86 -10.05
CA GLY A 52 -8.55 20.78 -9.69
C GLY A 52 -7.68 20.19 -10.79
N GLN A 53 -6.38 20.21 -10.56
CA GLN A 53 -5.37 19.78 -11.54
C GLN A 53 -5.00 18.31 -11.42
N GLU A 54 -5.18 17.73 -10.22
CA GLU A 54 -4.91 16.35 -9.92
C GLU A 54 -6.12 15.47 -10.23
N ASN A 55 -6.02 14.59 -11.21
CA ASN A 55 -7.13 13.75 -11.65
C ASN A 55 -6.75 12.27 -11.52
N PHE A 56 -7.17 11.64 -10.43
CA PHE A 56 -6.94 10.21 -10.20
C PHE A 56 -7.99 9.60 -9.27
N HIS A 57 -8.07 8.28 -9.29
CA HIS A 57 -8.73 7.51 -8.24
C HIS A 57 -7.74 6.55 -7.59
N LYS A 58 -7.88 6.39 -6.27
CA LYS A 58 -7.01 5.54 -5.43
C LYS A 58 -7.87 4.65 -4.56
N HIS A 59 -7.59 3.37 -4.58
CA HIS A 59 -8.27 2.38 -3.76
C HIS A 59 -7.25 1.60 -2.95
N THR A 60 -7.51 1.45 -1.66
CA THR A 60 -6.66 0.64 -0.77
C THR A 60 -7.55 -0.26 0.06
N LEU A 61 -7.33 -1.56 -0.05
CA LEU A 61 -7.99 -2.60 0.72
C LEU A 61 -6.97 -3.20 1.71
N ASN A 62 -7.33 -3.25 2.99
CA ASN A 62 -6.59 -3.97 4.02
C ASN A 62 -7.51 -5.02 4.64
N LEU A 63 -6.95 -6.22 4.78
CA LEU A 63 -7.58 -7.35 5.43
C LEU A 63 -6.61 -7.91 6.47
N GLU A 64 -7.10 -8.11 7.67
CA GLU A 64 -6.35 -8.78 8.74
C GLU A 64 -7.29 -9.76 9.42
N TRP A 65 -6.79 -10.95 9.73
CA TRP A 65 -7.54 -11.89 10.54
C TRP A 65 -6.64 -12.61 11.52
N TYR A 66 -7.19 -12.84 12.68
CA TYR A 66 -6.53 -13.38 13.85
C TYR A 66 -7.20 -14.69 14.22
N THR A 67 -6.42 -15.74 14.28
CA THR A 67 -6.91 -17.10 14.56
C THR A 67 -6.13 -17.66 15.75
N PRO A 68 -6.79 -17.91 16.89
CA PRO A 68 -6.17 -18.64 17.96
C PRO A 68 -5.87 -20.07 17.45
N THR A 69 -4.67 -20.54 17.74
CA THR A 69 -4.26 -21.90 17.41
C THR A 69 -4.26 -22.76 18.68
N PHE A 70 -3.31 -23.66 18.84
CA PHE A 70 -3.22 -24.43 20.06
C PHE A 70 -2.63 -23.58 21.21
N TRP A 71 -3.08 -23.84 22.43
CA TRP A 71 -2.70 -23.11 23.63
C TRP A 71 -3.04 -21.61 23.53
N LYS A 72 -2.08 -20.72 23.77
CA LYS A 72 -2.25 -19.26 23.67
C LYS A 72 -1.62 -18.68 22.39
N PHE A 73 -1.22 -19.50 21.44
CA PHE A 73 -0.62 -19.03 20.20
C PHE A 73 -1.63 -18.46 19.23
N ILE A 74 -1.25 -17.40 18.53
CA ILE A 74 -2.11 -16.68 17.61
C ILE A 74 -1.47 -16.65 16.24
N LEU A 75 -2.19 -17.09 15.23
CA LEU A 75 -1.83 -16.92 13.83
C LEU A 75 -2.53 -15.68 13.29
N THR A 76 -1.74 -14.71 12.87
CA THR A 76 -2.22 -13.50 12.21
C THR A 76 -1.89 -13.56 10.74
N ASN A 77 -2.86 -13.28 9.88
CA ASN A 77 -2.62 -13.11 8.46
C ASN A 77 -3.08 -11.72 8.04
N SER A 78 -2.33 -11.09 7.15
CA SER A 78 -2.61 -9.78 6.61
C SER A 78 -2.50 -9.77 5.10
N PHE A 79 -3.41 -9.04 4.46
CA PHE A 79 -3.40 -8.80 3.02
C PHE A 79 -3.69 -7.33 2.77
N LYS A 80 -2.85 -6.69 1.98
CA LYS A 80 -3.05 -5.29 1.56
C LYS A 80 -2.86 -5.19 0.06
N ILE A 81 -3.83 -4.55 -0.61
CA ILE A 81 -3.73 -4.19 -2.01
C ILE A 81 -4.05 -2.72 -2.18
N GLY A 82 -3.30 -2.05 -3.03
CA GLY A 82 -3.52 -0.67 -3.39
C GLY A 82 -3.46 -0.49 -4.90
N ILE A 83 -4.36 0.31 -5.45
CA ILE A 83 -4.39 0.67 -6.86
C ILE A 83 -4.66 2.17 -6.96
N ILE A 84 -3.87 2.86 -7.78
CA ILE A 84 -4.09 4.25 -8.15
C ILE A 84 -4.01 4.36 -9.66
N LYS A 85 -4.97 5.07 -10.26
CA LYS A 85 -5.03 5.28 -11.70
C LYS A 85 -5.38 6.73 -12.01
N ALA A 86 -4.61 7.33 -12.93
CA ALA A 86 -4.93 8.66 -13.43
C ALA A 86 -6.24 8.62 -14.25
N LEU A 87 -7.04 9.66 -14.09
CA LEU A 87 -8.25 9.90 -14.88
C LEU A 87 -7.94 10.93 -15.95
N SER A 88 -8.53 10.79 -17.13
CA SER A 88 -8.41 11.79 -18.19
C SER A 88 -9.07 13.10 -17.77
N SER A 89 -8.38 14.22 -17.95
CA SER A 89 -8.96 15.54 -17.76
C SER A 89 -10.00 15.81 -18.85
N LYS A 90 -11.14 16.40 -18.48
CA LYS A 90 -12.18 16.83 -19.44
C LYS A 90 -11.69 17.92 -20.39
N GLU A 91 -10.68 18.69 -19.99
CA GLU A 91 -10.11 19.80 -20.76
C GLU A 91 -8.90 19.43 -21.61
N GLY A 92 -8.62 18.13 -21.78
CA GLY A 92 -7.45 17.67 -22.58
C GLY A 92 -6.10 17.85 -21.89
N GLY A 93 -6.09 18.20 -20.59
CA GLY A 93 -4.87 18.32 -19.79
C GLY A 93 -4.23 16.97 -19.48
N ILE A 94 -2.93 16.99 -19.20
CA ILE A 94 -2.19 15.81 -18.77
C ILE A 94 -2.61 15.49 -17.33
N SER A 95 -3.27 14.34 -17.15
CA SER A 95 -3.55 13.81 -15.81
C SER A 95 -2.26 13.27 -15.21
N PHE A 96 -1.90 13.73 -14.02
CA PHE A 96 -0.76 13.21 -13.32
C PHE A 96 -1.14 12.75 -11.91
N ILE A 97 -0.37 11.78 -11.41
CA ILE A 97 -0.52 11.27 -10.04
C ILE A 97 0.62 11.88 -9.22
N PRO A 98 0.32 12.68 -8.17
CA PRO A 98 1.33 13.24 -7.29
C PRO A 98 2.23 12.14 -6.70
N TYR A 99 3.50 12.44 -6.52
CA TYR A 99 4.47 11.50 -5.95
C TYR A 99 4.01 10.98 -4.58
N ASN A 100 3.49 11.86 -3.74
CA ASN A 100 3.03 11.52 -2.37
C ASN A 100 1.84 10.56 -2.35
N ASP A 101 1.10 10.45 -3.45
CA ASP A 101 -0.03 9.54 -3.57
C ASP A 101 0.35 8.16 -4.11
N ARG A 102 1.51 8.05 -4.74
CA ARG A 102 2.01 6.77 -5.25
C ARG A 102 2.36 5.82 -4.11
N PHE A 103 2.30 4.53 -4.40
CA PHE A 103 2.71 3.51 -3.44
C PHE A 103 4.23 3.35 -3.43
N ILE A 104 4.79 3.36 -2.23
CA ILE A 104 6.20 3.09 -1.96
C ILE A 104 6.23 2.03 -0.86
N MET A 105 7.17 1.09 -0.90
CA MET A 105 7.25 -0.02 0.06
C MET A 105 8.71 -0.30 0.44
N GLY A 106 8.90 -0.79 1.64
CA GLY A 106 10.18 -1.24 2.17
C GLY A 106 10.43 -0.76 3.60
N GLY A 107 11.32 -1.45 4.31
CA GLY A 107 11.76 -1.13 5.66
C GLY A 107 10.63 -0.82 6.62
N ASN A 108 10.74 0.30 7.31
CA ASN A 108 9.72 0.79 8.25
C ASN A 108 8.59 1.58 7.57
N GLY A 109 8.67 1.84 6.27
CA GLY A 109 7.69 2.63 5.53
C GLY A 109 7.66 4.12 5.86
N ILE A 110 8.69 4.64 6.49
CA ILE A 110 8.79 6.05 6.89
C ILE A 110 9.53 6.82 5.79
N PRO A 111 9.11 8.05 5.44
CA PRO A 111 7.97 8.80 6.00
C PRO A 111 6.64 8.55 5.31
N TYR A 112 6.57 7.99 4.10
CA TYR A 112 5.35 7.93 3.30
C TYR A 112 5.08 6.54 2.70
N GLY A 113 5.88 5.53 3.06
CA GLY A 113 5.82 4.21 2.47
C GLY A 113 4.92 3.21 3.21
N ASN A 114 4.85 2.02 2.66
CA ASN A 114 4.23 0.87 3.29
C ASN A 114 5.35 -0.02 3.87
N PRO A 115 5.29 -0.36 5.17
CA PRO A 115 6.35 -1.16 5.77
C PRO A 115 6.42 -2.55 5.14
N LEU A 116 7.64 -3.03 4.92
CA LEU A 116 7.95 -4.41 4.54
C LEU A 116 9.24 -4.81 5.23
N ARG A 117 9.12 -5.60 6.28
CA ARG A 117 10.25 -5.99 7.14
C ARG A 117 11.25 -6.85 6.37
N GLY A 118 12.55 -6.64 6.61
CA GLY A 118 13.63 -7.36 5.94
C GLY A 118 14.10 -6.74 4.62
N TYR A 119 13.56 -5.59 4.25
CA TYR A 119 13.97 -4.81 3.08
C TYR A 119 14.46 -3.43 3.49
N ASP A 120 15.26 -2.79 2.64
CA ASP A 120 15.69 -1.41 2.83
C ASP A 120 14.51 -0.44 2.78
N ASP A 121 14.61 0.67 3.49
CA ASP A 121 13.55 1.69 3.51
C ASP A 121 13.27 2.20 2.09
N ASN A 122 12.00 2.09 1.70
CA ASN A 122 11.51 2.47 0.37
C ASN A 122 12.18 1.75 -0.81
N GLY A 123 12.92 0.66 -0.54
CA GLY A 123 13.73 -0.05 -1.52
C GLY A 123 12.97 -1.02 -2.43
N VAL A 124 11.64 -1.17 -2.25
CA VAL A 124 10.84 -2.14 -3.01
C VAL A 124 9.91 -1.45 -3.99
N GLY A 125 10.06 -1.78 -5.26
CA GLY A 125 9.26 -1.25 -6.36
C GLY A 125 10.08 -0.49 -7.40
N PRO A 126 9.45 0.40 -8.17
CA PRO A 126 10.15 1.18 -9.17
C PRO A 126 11.14 2.18 -8.55
N LEU A 127 12.40 2.10 -8.98
CA LEU A 127 13.49 2.98 -8.56
C LEU A 127 14.04 3.75 -9.77
N THR A 128 14.69 4.88 -9.52
CA THR A 128 15.51 5.57 -10.51
C THR A 128 16.85 4.84 -10.72
N THR A 129 17.64 5.27 -11.69
CA THR A 129 19.01 4.79 -11.89
C THR A 129 19.94 5.10 -10.71
N SER A 130 19.55 6.01 -9.81
CA SER A 130 20.27 6.38 -8.58
C SER A 130 19.63 5.81 -7.33
N ASP A 131 18.86 4.72 -7.45
CA ASP A 131 18.17 4.00 -6.38
C ASP A 131 17.16 4.85 -5.55
N ASN A 132 16.73 5.99 -6.10
CA ASN A 132 15.66 6.77 -5.44
C ASN A 132 14.28 6.18 -5.80
N PRO A 133 13.35 6.04 -4.83
CA PRO A 133 12.03 5.51 -5.09
C PRO A 133 11.22 6.44 -5.98
N ILE A 134 10.64 5.91 -7.05
CA ILE A 134 9.71 6.62 -7.95
C ILE A 134 8.27 6.45 -7.47
N GLY A 135 8.01 5.37 -6.72
CA GLY A 135 6.68 4.92 -6.38
C GLY A 135 5.94 4.27 -7.55
N GLY A 136 4.91 3.52 -7.23
CA GLY A 136 4.13 2.79 -8.23
C GLY A 136 2.64 2.99 -8.10
N ASN A 137 1.92 2.44 -9.06
CA ASN A 137 0.49 2.60 -9.20
C ASN A 137 -0.30 1.40 -8.64
N THR A 138 0.38 0.28 -8.45
CA THR A 138 -0.22 -0.93 -7.87
C THR A 138 0.71 -1.45 -6.78
N MET A 139 0.12 -1.86 -5.67
CA MET A 139 0.82 -2.42 -4.53
C MET A 139 0.09 -3.67 -4.05
N VAL A 140 0.85 -4.72 -3.72
CA VAL A 140 0.34 -5.90 -3.01
C VAL A 140 1.30 -6.24 -1.89
N LYS A 141 0.76 -6.51 -0.70
CA LYS A 141 1.50 -7.01 0.46
C LYS A 141 0.72 -8.14 1.12
N ILE A 142 1.43 -9.19 1.48
CA ILE A 142 0.91 -10.34 2.22
C ILE A 142 1.83 -10.57 3.41
N GLY A 143 1.26 -10.81 4.57
CA GLY A 143 2.01 -11.10 5.79
C GLY A 143 1.35 -12.19 6.61
N THR A 144 2.18 -13.01 7.23
CA THR A 144 1.76 -14.00 8.22
C THR A 144 2.64 -13.86 9.44
N GLU A 145 2.03 -13.84 10.62
CA GLU A 145 2.73 -13.78 11.90
C GLU A 145 2.22 -14.88 12.82
N PHE A 146 3.15 -15.57 13.45
CA PHE A 146 2.87 -16.49 14.53
C PHE A 146 3.33 -15.84 15.83
N ARG A 147 2.36 -15.51 16.69
CA ARG A 147 2.58 -14.79 17.96
C ARG A 147 2.56 -15.74 19.13
N VAL A 148 3.57 -15.64 19.96
CA VAL A 148 3.76 -16.46 21.16
C VAL A 148 3.72 -15.54 22.38
N PRO A 149 2.65 -15.53 23.19
CA PRO A 149 2.59 -14.68 24.37
C PRO A 149 3.49 -15.21 25.48
N PHE A 150 4.37 -14.37 26.00
CA PHE A 150 5.23 -14.68 27.14
C PHE A 150 4.71 -14.12 28.45
N ALA A 151 4.11 -12.95 28.43
CA ALA A 151 3.53 -12.29 29.59
C ALA A 151 2.27 -11.50 29.20
N GLU A 152 1.35 -11.37 30.15
CA GLU A 152 0.09 -10.61 29.99
C GLU A 152 0.14 -9.23 30.65
N ASN A 153 1.01 -9.06 31.64
CA ASN A 153 1.17 -7.77 32.32
C ASN A 153 2.63 -7.56 32.74
N PRO A 154 3.46 -6.75 32.04
CA PRO A 154 3.13 -6.13 30.76
C PRO A 154 2.97 -7.16 29.64
N VAL A 155 2.27 -6.80 28.59
CA VAL A 155 2.07 -7.68 27.42
C VAL A 155 3.37 -7.83 26.65
N VAL A 156 3.90 -9.06 26.53
CA VAL A 156 5.12 -9.40 25.80
C VAL A 156 4.85 -10.58 24.87
N TYR A 157 5.17 -10.40 23.58
CA TYR A 157 5.06 -11.45 22.56
C TYR A 157 6.42 -11.75 21.94
N GLY A 158 6.69 -13.03 21.67
CA GLY A 158 7.59 -13.43 20.62
C GLY A 158 6.84 -13.52 19.30
N ILE A 159 7.48 -13.11 18.21
CA ILE A 159 6.87 -13.12 16.89
C ILE A 159 7.78 -13.81 15.90
N ILE A 160 7.24 -14.81 15.20
CA ILE A 160 7.84 -15.36 13.98
C ILE A 160 6.97 -14.87 12.83
N PHE A 161 7.56 -14.25 11.80
CA PHE A 161 6.80 -13.70 10.72
C PHE A 161 7.41 -14.00 9.35
N ALA A 162 6.56 -13.98 8.34
CA ALA A 162 6.93 -13.95 6.93
C ALA A 162 6.11 -12.87 6.23
N GLU A 163 6.77 -12.00 5.48
CA GLU A 163 6.15 -10.94 4.69
C GLU A 163 6.66 -10.99 3.27
N MET A 164 5.76 -10.74 2.32
CA MET A 164 6.10 -10.53 0.92
C MET A 164 5.26 -9.38 0.36
N GLY A 165 5.82 -8.66 -0.57
CA GLY A 165 5.13 -7.56 -1.22
C GLY A 165 5.92 -6.99 -2.37
N ASN A 166 5.23 -6.25 -3.21
CA ASN A 166 5.86 -5.49 -4.29
C ASN A 166 4.99 -4.31 -4.71
N VAL A 167 5.62 -3.39 -5.42
CA VAL A 167 4.99 -2.20 -6.01
C VAL A 167 5.33 -2.16 -7.50
N TRP A 168 4.34 -1.88 -8.33
CA TRP A 168 4.50 -1.80 -9.79
C TRP A 168 4.03 -0.45 -10.32
N SER A 169 4.69 0.01 -11.39
CA SER A 169 4.32 1.25 -12.09
C SER A 169 3.04 1.14 -12.93
N SER A 170 2.61 -0.08 -13.28
CA SER A 170 1.39 -0.34 -14.05
C SER A 170 0.18 -0.54 -13.13
N THR A 171 -1.00 -0.16 -13.59
CA THR A 171 -2.29 -0.46 -12.95
C THR A 171 -2.91 -1.76 -13.44
N ASP A 172 -2.35 -2.39 -14.45
CA ASP A 172 -2.85 -3.64 -15.01
C ASP A 172 -2.28 -4.84 -14.23
N LEU A 173 -3.04 -5.27 -13.22
CA LEU A 173 -2.72 -6.43 -12.39
C LEU A 173 -2.71 -7.74 -13.19
N MET A 174 -3.58 -7.86 -14.22
CA MET A 174 -3.69 -9.10 -14.99
C MET A 174 -2.49 -9.30 -15.90
N GLU A 175 -1.92 -8.21 -16.45
CA GLU A 175 -0.69 -8.27 -17.24
C GLU A 175 0.53 -8.64 -16.38
N ARG A 176 0.54 -8.28 -15.09
CA ARG A 176 1.66 -8.50 -14.18
C ARG A 176 1.63 -9.83 -13.43
N LEU A 177 0.45 -10.40 -13.25
CA LEU A 177 0.29 -11.73 -12.67
C LEU A 177 0.43 -12.84 -13.72
N SER A 178 0.33 -12.54 -15.00
CA SER A 178 0.72 -13.45 -16.07
C SER A 178 2.26 -13.54 -16.11
N LEU A 179 2.76 -14.74 -15.94
CA LEU A 179 4.14 -15.20 -15.82
C LEU A 179 5.18 -14.46 -16.69
N PRO A 180 6.48 -14.52 -16.31
CA PRO A 180 7.54 -13.80 -17.00
C PRO A 180 7.55 -14.14 -18.48
N ARG A 181 7.47 -13.13 -19.33
CA ARG A 181 7.81 -13.28 -20.74
C ARG A 181 9.25 -13.79 -20.79
N SER A 182 9.41 -15.02 -21.23
CA SER A 182 10.72 -15.52 -21.67
C SER A 182 11.26 -14.50 -22.67
N GLY A 183 12.33 -13.81 -22.29
CA GLY A 183 13.04 -12.92 -23.19
C GLY A 183 13.50 -13.67 -24.43
N PRO A 184 13.69 -12.99 -25.57
CA PRO A 184 14.26 -13.61 -26.75
C PRO A 184 15.67 -14.12 -26.42
N MET A 185 15.94 -15.35 -26.82
CA MET A 185 17.28 -15.92 -26.85
C MET A 185 18.16 -15.14 -27.84
#